data_97845b00c8b78a43889376d2f8eb6a50
#
_entry.id   97845b00c8b78a43889376d2f8eb6a50
#
_cell.length_a   1.000
_cell.length_b   1.000
_cell.length_c   1.000
_cell.angle_alpha   90.00
_cell.angle_beta   90.00
_cell.angle_gamma   90.00
#
_symmetry.space_group_name_H-M   'P 1'
#
loop_
_entity.id
_entity.type
_entity.pdbx_description
1 polymer ?
#
loop_
_entity_poly.entity_id
_entity_poly.type
_entity_poly.pdbx_seq_one_letter_code
_entity_poly.pdbx_strand_id
1 'polypeptide(L)'
;MGKDSHISGRNTFVLVYLGALSAFGPFVMDMYVPVLPAMQDWFDCPVSKVQLGLTTGLVGLAVGQLIFGPVSDRYGRKRPLICAMALFLISTFGCIFSANVHEFIIMRLFQGLAGSGGVVLSRSIATDRYRGKELTKMMSMIAAVNGVATVAAPIVGGLIALVGGWRAIFWSLIVLSAALLIGATRMDENLSFKNLSIYKSSSLKVITGGIYNILSNRRFLLYVLTYMFSMGVLFTNIASAPFLMQEHYGLSTLHFSIVFGFNALTFAIAAALIPRFKDNDAAIRFGTFALAGFSVLTAVVLFFKPGFWWYEILVFILMLIVGIVSTASNVSAMDSGRDNAGVASALLGAIGYAFGGIVPAIVGMGDMFITTGALFLCSSLFTLICVLISLAGKKSA
;
A
#
# COMPACT_ATOMS: atom_id res chain seq x y z
N MET A 1 -3.38 -43.03 11.88
CA MET A 1 -4.30 -42.13 11.13
C MET A 1 -4.57 -40.78 11.77
N GLY A 2 -4.26 -40.49 13.05
CA GLY A 2 -4.59 -39.24 13.73
C GLY A 2 -3.55 -38.11 13.64
N LYS A 3 -2.30 -38.38 13.22
CA LYS A 3 -1.24 -37.37 13.16
C LYS A 3 -1.28 -36.49 11.88
N ASP A 4 -1.73 -37.01 10.76
CA ASP A 4 -1.73 -36.32 9.47
C ASP A 4 -2.86 -35.29 9.34
N SER A 5 -3.99 -35.52 9.99
CA SER A 5 -5.13 -34.58 10.00
C SER A 5 -4.83 -33.31 10.83
N HIS A 6 -4.10 -33.43 11.94
CA HIS A 6 -3.68 -32.27 12.76
C HIS A 6 -2.61 -31.43 12.07
N ILE A 7 -1.71 -32.04 11.28
CA ILE A 7 -0.69 -31.32 10.51
C ILE A 7 -1.34 -30.55 9.35
N SER A 8 -2.35 -31.13 8.68
CA SER A 8 -3.08 -30.49 7.59
C SER A 8 -3.88 -29.28 8.09
N GLY A 9 -4.66 -29.41 9.17
CA GLY A 9 -5.46 -28.29 9.72
C GLY A 9 -4.61 -27.13 10.24
N ARG A 10 -3.45 -27.43 10.82
CA ARG A 10 -2.52 -26.40 11.33
C ARG A 10 -1.83 -25.63 10.19
N ASN A 11 -1.54 -26.29 9.08
CA ASN A 11 -1.00 -25.63 7.89
C ASN A 11 -2.04 -24.72 7.23
N THR A 12 -3.30 -25.15 7.17
CA THR A 12 -4.42 -24.37 6.65
C THR A 12 -4.68 -23.11 7.50
N PHE A 13 -4.65 -23.22 8.85
CA PHE A 13 -4.80 -22.07 9.73
C PHE A 13 -3.72 -21.00 9.48
N VAL A 14 -2.46 -21.41 9.41
CA VAL A 14 -1.35 -20.46 9.17
C VAL A 14 -1.49 -19.80 7.81
N LEU A 15 -1.89 -20.55 6.79
CA LEU A 15 -2.10 -20.06 5.44
C LEU A 15 -3.19 -18.98 5.38
N VAL A 16 -4.37 -19.24 5.97
CA VAL A 16 -5.47 -18.29 6.04
C VAL A 16 -5.08 -17.07 6.90
N TYR A 17 -4.41 -17.31 8.02
CA TYR A 17 -4.00 -16.25 8.92
C TYR A 17 -2.99 -15.29 8.29
N LEU A 18 -1.95 -15.80 7.60
CA LEU A 18 -0.98 -14.96 6.89
C LEU A 18 -1.63 -14.21 5.72
N GLY A 19 -2.56 -14.83 5.02
CA GLY A 19 -3.39 -14.17 4.01
C GLY A 19 -4.18 -13.00 4.62
N ALA A 20 -4.89 -13.23 5.72
CA ALA A 20 -5.66 -12.19 6.40
C ALA A 20 -4.79 -11.06 6.94
N LEU A 21 -3.60 -11.36 7.50
CA LEU A 21 -2.62 -10.35 7.91
C LEU A 21 -2.13 -9.50 6.72
N SER A 22 -1.94 -10.10 5.55
CA SER A 22 -1.50 -9.34 4.36
C SER A 22 -2.60 -8.44 3.82
N ALA A 23 -3.85 -8.89 3.85
CA ALA A 23 -5.03 -8.13 3.45
C ALA A 23 -5.30 -6.93 4.37
N PHE A 24 -4.77 -6.96 5.58
CA PHE A 24 -5.00 -5.93 6.59
C PHE A 24 -4.58 -4.53 6.13
N GLY A 25 -3.45 -4.42 5.39
CA GLY A 25 -2.98 -3.14 4.84
C GLY A 25 -4.01 -2.44 3.96
N PRO A 26 -4.48 -3.05 2.85
CA PRO A 26 -5.55 -2.51 2.02
C PRO A 26 -6.84 -2.22 2.80
N PHE A 27 -7.28 -3.10 3.68
CA PHE A 27 -8.48 -2.85 4.48
C PHE A 27 -8.35 -1.60 5.36
N VAL A 28 -7.19 -1.40 5.99
CA VAL A 28 -6.93 -0.20 6.83
C VAL A 28 -6.91 1.09 6.02
N MET A 29 -6.40 1.04 4.77
CA MET A 29 -6.22 2.24 3.96
C MET A 29 -7.40 2.51 3.03
N ASP A 30 -7.96 1.50 2.38
CA ASP A 30 -8.87 1.69 1.27
C ASP A 30 -10.35 1.60 1.67
N MET A 31 -10.69 0.91 2.80
CA MET A 31 -12.08 0.77 3.22
C MET A 31 -12.79 2.09 3.56
N TYR A 32 -12.06 3.07 4.10
CA TYR A 32 -12.67 4.33 4.50
C TYR A 32 -12.58 5.43 3.44
N VAL A 33 -11.86 5.21 2.35
CA VAL A 33 -11.74 6.16 1.22
C VAL A 33 -13.12 6.59 0.69
N PRO A 34 -14.11 5.69 0.52
CA PRO A 34 -15.44 6.08 0.06
C PRO A 34 -16.20 7.06 0.96
N VAL A 35 -15.84 7.15 2.23
CA VAL A 35 -16.54 7.99 3.21
C VAL A 35 -15.79 9.28 3.55
N LEU A 36 -14.68 9.58 2.88
CA LEU A 36 -13.92 10.82 3.10
C LEU A 36 -14.79 12.09 2.95
N PRO A 37 -15.67 12.23 1.94
CA PRO A 37 -16.58 13.36 1.86
C PRO A 37 -17.53 13.45 3.08
N ALA A 38 -18.16 12.36 3.46
CA ALA A 38 -19.04 12.32 4.63
C ALA A 38 -18.31 12.62 5.95
N MET A 39 -17.01 12.29 6.04
CA MET A 39 -16.17 12.65 7.19
C MET A 39 -15.80 14.12 7.19
N GLN A 40 -15.64 14.74 6.03
CA GLN A 40 -15.45 16.18 5.89
C GLN A 40 -16.66 16.94 6.47
N ASP A 41 -17.86 16.54 6.07
CA ASP A 41 -19.11 17.13 6.58
C ASP A 41 -19.25 16.91 8.09
N TRP A 42 -18.93 15.69 8.57
CA TRP A 42 -19.02 15.37 9.99
C TRP A 42 -18.09 16.20 10.88
N PHE A 43 -16.85 16.43 10.45
CA PHE A 43 -15.86 17.19 11.21
C PHE A 43 -15.94 18.69 10.93
N ASP A 44 -16.82 19.14 10.04
CA ASP A 44 -16.96 20.54 9.59
C ASP A 44 -15.58 21.15 9.29
N CYS A 45 -14.84 20.54 8.39
CA CYS A 45 -13.47 20.92 8.12
C CYS A 45 -13.14 20.90 6.61
N PRO A 46 -12.12 21.63 6.16
CA PRO A 46 -11.70 21.60 4.75
C PRO A 46 -11.24 20.21 4.31
N VAL A 47 -11.40 19.89 3.02
CA VAL A 47 -10.94 18.63 2.38
C VAL A 47 -9.50 18.31 2.74
N SER A 48 -8.60 19.32 2.73
CA SER A 48 -7.20 19.15 3.11
C SER A 48 -6.99 18.57 4.50
N LYS A 49 -7.86 18.88 5.47
CA LYS A 49 -7.79 18.34 6.84
C LYS A 49 -8.19 16.86 6.90
N VAL A 50 -9.25 16.48 6.22
CA VAL A 50 -9.65 15.05 6.17
C VAL A 50 -8.61 14.21 5.45
N GLN A 51 -8.02 14.74 4.40
CA GLN A 51 -6.95 14.08 3.66
C GLN A 51 -5.67 13.91 4.47
N LEU A 52 -5.41 14.75 5.49
CA LEU A 52 -4.32 14.51 6.44
C LEU A 52 -4.50 13.19 7.21
N GLY A 53 -5.73 12.72 7.41
CA GLY A 53 -5.97 11.38 7.97
C GLY A 53 -5.46 10.26 7.08
N LEU A 54 -5.56 10.40 5.75
CA LEU A 54 -4.96 9.47 4.78
C LEU A 54 -3.42 9.59 4.79
N THR A 55 -2.93 10.82 4.74
CA THR A 55 -1.49 11.15 4.85
C THR A 55 -0.85 10.50 6.07
N THR A 56 -1.39 10.75 7.26
CA THR A 56 -0.80 10.24 8.51
C THR A 56 -0.90 8.73 8.62
N GLY A 57 -1.97 8.12 8.10
CA GLY A 57 -2.08 6.67 7.99
C GLY A 57 -0.99 6.06 7.11
N LEU A 58 -0.72 6.64 5.94
CA LEU A 58 0.34 6.19 5.02
C LEU A 58 1.75 6.43 5.60
N VAL A 59 1.98 7.58 6.24
CA VAL A 59 3.23 7.87 6.96
C VAL A 59 3.43 6.86 8.10
N GLY A 60 2.39 6.58 8.86
CA GLY A 60 2.41 5.55 9.90
C GLY A 60 2.80 4.17 9.35
N LEU A 61 2.19 3.77 8.21
CA LEU A 61 2.56 2.53 7.50
C LEU A 61 4.03 2.51 7.08
N ALA A 62 4.54 3.62 6.53
CA ALA A 62 5.92 3.73 6.10
C ALA A 62 6.89 3.57 7.28
N VAL A 63 6.69 4.32 8.35
CA VAL A 63 7.51 4.28 9.56
C VAL A 63 7.44 2.90 10.21
N GLY A 64 6.24 2.34 10.33
CA GLY A 64 6.04 1.03 10.92
C GLY A 64 6.73 -0.10 10.16
N GLN A 65 6.82 -0.05 8.83
CA GLN A 65 7.58 -1.04 8.05
C GLN A 65 9.08 -1.06 8.43
N LEU A 66 9.65 0.11 8.70
CA LEU A 66 11.05 0.22 9.12
C LEU A 66 11.26 -0.26 10.58
N ILE A 67 10.23 -0.21 11.42
CA ILE A 67 10.30 -0.59 12.84
C ILE A 67 10.00 -2.08 13.03
N PHE A 68 8.87 -2.58 12.50
CA PHE A 68 8.41 -3.94 12.81
C PHE A 68 9.29 -5.05 12.23
N GLY A 69 10.00 -4.81 11.11
CA GLY A 69 10.98 -5.74 10.58
C GLY A 69 12.08 -6.05 11.62
N PRO A 70 12.96 -5.08 11.94
CA PRO A 70 14.07 -5.28 12.88
C PRO A 70 13.61 -5.66 14.29
N VAL A 71 12.49 -5.09 14.78
CA VAL A 71 11.96 -5.44 16.12
C VAL A 71 11.55 -6.92 16.15
N SER A 72 10.91 -7.42 15.11
CA SER A 72 10.50 -8.82 15.05
C SER A 72 11.64 -9.79 14.86
N ASP A 73 12.73 -9.36 14.22
CA ASP A 73 13.95 -10.15 14.11
C ASP A 73 14.65 -10.32 15.46
N ARG A 74 14.55 -9.29 16.34
CA ARG A 74 15.19 -9.30 17.66
C ARG A 74 14.35 -10.00 18.74
N TYR A 75 13.04 -9.77 18.76
CA TYR A 75 12.15 -10.21 19.83
C TYR A 75 11.27 -11.40 19.47
N GLY A 76 11.45 -11.96 18.23
CA GLY A 76 10.58 -12.98 17.68
C GLY A 76 9.36 -12.40 17.00
N ARG A 77 8.60 -13.21 16.25
CA ARG A 77 7.48 -12.74 15.42
C ARG A 77 6.21 -12.50 16.22
N LYS A 78 5.93 -13.33 17.22
CA LYS A 78 4.66 -13.33 17.96
C LYS A 78 4.47 -12.08 18.81
N ARG A 79 5.46 -11.69 19.62
CA ARG A 79 5.34 -10.54 20.54
C ARG A 79 5.12 -9.22 19.79
N PRO A 80 5.93 -8.86 18.78
CA PRO A 80 5.68 -7.64 18.00
C PRO A 80 4.35 -7.66 17.26
N LEU A 81 3.87 -8.82 16.82
CA LEU A 81 2.57 -8.95 16.17
C LEU A 81 1.42 -8.67 17.16
N ILE A 82 1.48 -9.23 18.37
CA ILE A 82 0.51 -8.94 19.44
C ILE A 82 0.50 -7.46 19.78
N CYS A 83 1.68 -6.84 19.97
CA CYS A 83 1.81 -5.41 20.24
C CYS A 83 1.23 -4.56 19.09
N ALA A 84 1.50 -4.92 17.83
CA ALA A 84 0.96 -4.24 16.67
C ALA A 84 -0.57 -4.32 16.64
N MET A 85 -1.15 -5.50 16.80
CA MET A 85 -2.60 -5.66 16.77
C MET A 85 -3.29 -4.98 17.96
N ALA A 86 -2.68 -4.99 19.14
CA ALA A 86 -3.19 -4.26 20.33
C ALA A 86 -3.15 -2.73 20.10
N LEU A 87 -2.05 -2.20 19.60
CA LEU A 87 -1.93 -0.78 19.24
C LEU A 87 -2.93 -0.40 18.15
N PHE A 88 -3.16 -1.28 17.18
CA PHE A 88 -4.17 -1.07 16.14
C PHE A 88 -5.57 -0.96 16.72
N LEU A 89 -5.95 -1.86 17.63
CA LEU A 89 -7.23 -1.80 18.33
C LEU A 89 -7.40 -0.47 19.07
N ILE A 90 -6.41 -0.09 19.89
CA ILE A 90 -6.45 1.15 20.67
C ILE A 90 -6.60 2.37 19.76
N SER A 91 -5.79 2.46 18.70
CA SER A 91 -5.84 3.59 17.76
C SER A 91 -7.13 3.61 16.94
N THR A 92 -7.71 2.45 16.61
CA THR A 92 -8.99 2.36 15.91
C THR A 92 -10.15 2.81 16.82
N PHE A 93 -10.14 2.45 18.10
CA PHE A 93 -11.06 3.03 19.08
C PHE A 93 -10.89 4.56 19.15
N GLY A 94 -9.66 5.06 19.19
CA GLY A 94 -9.39 6.49 19.12
C GLY A 94 -9.97 7.16 17.87
N CYS A 95 -9.89 6.53 16.71
CA CYS A 95 -10.53 7.04 15.48
C CYS A 95 -12.06 7.11 15.61
N ILE A 96 -12.71 6.10 16.19
CA ILE A 96 -14.18 6.07 16.36
C ILE A 96 -14.67 7.18 17.27
N PHE A 97 -13.98 7.42 18.38
CA PHE A 97 -14.37 8.35 19.41
C PHE A 97 -13.74 9.74 19.27
N SER A 98 -13.00 10.02 18.20
CA SER A 98 -12.45 11.34 17.94
C SER A 98 -13.56 12.39 17.87
N ALA A 99 -13.43 13.43 18.68
CA ALA A 99 -14.34 14.54 18.72
C ALA A 99 -14.06 15.59 17.63
N ASN A 100 -12.83 15.62 17.13
CA ASN A 100 -12.39 16.57 16.11
C ASN A 100 -11.40 15.90 15.13
N VAL A 101 -11.19 16.56 13.99
CA VAL A 101 -10.33 16.06 12.92
C VAL A 101 -8.86 15.88 13.36
N HIS A 102 -8.37 16.69 14.30
CA HIS A 102 -6.97 16.60 14.76
C HIS A 102 -6.72 15.31 15.56
N GLU A 103 -7.64 14.96 16.45
CA GLU A 103 -7.60 13.68 17.17
C GLU A 103 -7.63 12.51 16.20
N PHE A 104 -8.53 12.56 15.21
CA PHE A 104 -8.62 11.55 14.18
C PHE A 104 -7.29 11.39 13.43
N ILE A 105 -6.66 12.49 12.99
CA ILE A 105 -5.37 12.50 12.28
C ILE A 105 -4.27 11.82 13.10
N ILE A 106 -4.20 12.12 14.41
CA ILE A 106 -3.22 11.51 15.32
C ILE A 106 -3.47 10.01 15.46
N MET A 107 -4.72 9.62 15.66
CA MET A 107 -5.07 8.20 15.79
C MET A 107 -4.81 7.43 14.49
N ARG A 108 -4.99 8.04 13.33
CA ARG A 108 -4.64 7.47 12.02
C ARG A 108 -3.15 7.19 11.87
N LEU A 109 -2.29 8.07 12.40
CA LEU A 109 -0.84 7.83 12.41
C LEU A 109 -0.50 6.52 13.16
N PHE A 110 -1.03 6.37 14.38
CA PHE A 110 -0.79 5.17 15.19
C PHE A 110 -1.45 3.93 14.58
N GLN A 111 -2.62 4.07 13.98
CA GLN A 111 -3.31 2.99 13.28
C GLN A 111 -2.52 2.51 12.07
N GLY A 112 -1.98 3.42 11.25
CA GLY A 112 -1.11 3.07 10.12
C GLY A 112 0.18 2.39 10.58
N LEU A 113 0.84 2.96 11.59
CA LEU A 113 2.05 2.38 12.19
C LEU A 113 1.78 0.94 12.65
N ALA A 114 0.72 0.72 13.39
CA ALA A 114 0.33 -0.59 13.89
C ALA A 114 -0.07 -1.56 12.76
N GLY A 115 -0.82 -1.07 11.76
CA GLY A 115 -1.25 -1.86 10.58
C GLY A 115 -0.09 -2.43 9.79
N SER A 116 1.03 -1.70 9.71
CA SER A 116 2.24 -2.18 9.04
C SER A 116 2.81 -3.46 9.66
N GLY A 117 2.61 -3.66 10.97
CA GLY A 117 3.04 -4.88 11.67
C GLY A 117 2.41 -6.13 11.08
N GLY A 118 1.11 -6.11 10.76
CA GLY A 118 0.44 -7.23 10.09
C GLY A 118 1.05 -7.52 8.71
N VAL A 119 1.23 -6.48 7.90
CA VAL A 119 1.76 -6.61 6.53
C VAL A 119 3.20 -7.14 6.52
N VAL A 120 4.08 -6.59 7.36
CA VAL A 120 5.49 -7.01 7.44
C VAL A 120 5.61 -8.41 7.99
N LEU A 121 4.93 -8.69 9.11
CA LEU A 121 5.07 -9.96 9.80
C LEU A 121 4.42 -11.12 9.05
N SER A 122 3.40 -10.89 8.23
CA SER A 122 2.85 -11.92 7.36
C SER A 122 3.91 -12.51 6.43
N ARG A 123 4.73 -11.66 5.80
CA ARG A 123 5.81 -12.06 4.91
C ARG A 123 6.98 -12.68 5.68
N SER A 124 7.36 -12.08 6.81
CA SER A 124 8.45 -12.57 7.65
C SER A 124 8.16 -13.97 8.19
N ILE A 125 6.95 -14.21 8.69
CA ILE A 125 6.54 -15.53 9.18
C ILE A 125 6.52 -16.56 8.03
N ALA A 126 6.08 -16.16 6.84
CA ALA A 126 6.12 -17.04 5.67
C ALA A 126 7.56 -17.43 5.31
N THR A 127 8.49 -16.49 5.29
CA THR A 127 9.90 -16.74 4.98
C THR A 127 10.60 -17.58 6.05
N ASP A 128 10.22 -17.46 7.31
CA ASP A 128 10.78 -18.25 8.41
C ASP A 128 10.30 -19.70 8.37
N ARG A 129 9.04 -19.93 7.95
CA ARG A 129 8.38 -21.25 8.02
C ARG A 129 8.55 -22.09 6.76
N TYR A 130 8.60 -21.48 5.60
CA TYR A 130 8.59 -22.15 4.30
C TYR A 130 9.91 -21.96 3.55
N ARG A 131 10.28 -22.90 2.66
CA ARG A 131 11.49 -22.85 1.83
C ARG A 131 11.18 -23.30 0.41
N GLY A 132 12.02 -22.87 -0.54
CA GLY A 132 11.94 -23.31 -1.94
C GLY A 132 10.55 -23.11 -2.56
N LYS A 133 10.02 -24.14 -3.21
CA LYS A 133 8.71 -24.08 -3.91
C LYS A 133 7.53 -23.78 -2.99
N GLU A 134 7.57 -24.22 -1.72
CA GLU A 134 6.51 -23.93 -0.76
C GLU A 134 6.49 -22.45 -0.37
N LEU A 135 7.66 -21.85 -0.18
CA LEU A 135 7.77 -20.40 0.07
C LEU A 135 7.22 -19.61 -1.12
N THR A 136 7.61 -19.97 -2.35
CA THR A 136 7.09 -19.32 -3.56
C THR A 136 5.57 -19.39 -3.62
N LYS A 137 5.00 -20.58 -3.37
CA LYS A 137 3.54 -20.77 -3.34
C LYS A 137 2.87 -19.89 -2.28
N MET A 138 3.45 -19.84 -1.06
CA MET A 138 2.92 -19.03 0.03
C MET A 138 2.98 -17.53 -0.28
N MET A 139 4.10 -17.04 -0.80
CA MET A 139 4.26 -15.63 -1.16
C MET A 139 3.33 -15.23 -2.31
N SER A 140 3.15 -16.09 -3.31
CA SER A 140 2.18 -15.85 -4.40
C SER A 140 0.76 -15.76 -3.87
N MET A 141 0.39 -16.59 -2.89
CA MET A 141 -0.93 -16.55 -2.30
C MET A 141 -1.14 -15.29 -1.43
N ILE A 142 -0.12 -14.91 -0.63
CA ILE A 142 -0.13 -13.64 0.12
C ILE A 142 -0.35 -12.47 -0.84
N ALA A 143 0.37 -12.45 -1.97
CA ALA A 143 0.22 -11.42 -2.99
C ALA A 143 -1.18 -11.42 -3.64
N ALA A 144 -1.73 -12.59 -3.95
CA ALA A 144 -3.08 -12.73 -4.51
C ALA A 144 -4.16 -12.24 -3.53
N VAL A 145 -4.06 -12.64 -2.26
CA VAL A 145 -5.00 -12.19 -1.21
C VAL A 145 -4.91 -10.67 -1.04
N ASN A 146 -3.70 -10.10 -1.03
CA ASN A 146 -3.51 -8.65 -0.94
C ASN A 146 -4.13 -7.92 -2.15
N GLY A 147 -3.95 -8.45 -3.36
CA GLY A 147 -4.56 -7.90 -4.58
C GLY A 147 -6.09 -7.92 -4.55
N VAL A 148 -6.68 -9.06 -4.14
CA VAL A 148 -8.14 -9.17 -3.95
C VAL A 148 -8.63 -8.20 -2.87
N ALA A 149 -7.89 -8.07 -1.78
CA ALA A 149 -8.24 -7.15 -0.68
C ALA A 149 -8.26 -5.69 -1.13
N THR A 150 -7.34 -5.26 -1.99
CA THR A 150 -7.30 -3.90 -2.54
C THR A 150 -8.53 -3.58 -3.37
N VAL A 151 -9.05 -4.55 -4.14
CA VAL A 151 -10.31 -4.41 -4.90
C VAL A 151 -11.52 -4.44 -3.97
N ALA A 152 -11.53 -5.38 -3.02
CA ALA A 152 -12.66 -5.61 -2.14
C ALA A 152 -12.83 -4.52 -1.06
N ALA A 153 -11.71 -3.94 -0.57
CA ALA A 153 -11.74 -3.02 0.56
C ALA A 153 -12.67 -1.80 0.34
N PRO A 154 -12.56 -1.03 -0.74
CA PRO A 154 -13.48 0.10 -0.97
C PRO A 154 -14.93 -0.34 -1.15
N ILE A 155 -15.18 -1.49 -1.80
CA ILE A 155 -16.53 -2.02 -2.02
C ILE A 155 -17.16 -2.42 -0.68
N VAL A 156 -16.43 -3.17 0.14
CA VAL A 156 -16.88 -3.56 1.48
C VAL A 156 -17.08 -2.33 2.37
N GLY A 157 -16.15 -1.35 2.28
CA GLY A 157 -16.27 -0.09 2.98
C GLY A 157 -17.52 0.69 2.61
N GLY A 158 -17.83 0.80 1.31
CA GLY A 158 -19.04 1.45 0.81
C GLY A 158 -20.32 0.75 1.28
N LEU A 159 -20.35 -0.59 1.24
CA LEU A 159 -21.48 -1.38 1.73
C LEU A 159 -21.72 -1.19 3.24
N ILE A 160 -20.67 -1.24 4.05
CA ILE A 160 -20.75 -1.02 5.50
C ILE A 160 -21.21 0.41 5.81
N ALA A 161 -20.73 1.39 5.04
CA ALA A 161 -21.12 2.79 5.21
C ALA A 161 -22.61 3.05 5.01
N LEU A 162 -23.30 2.27 4.14
CA LEU A 162 -24.75 2.37 3.94
C LEU A 162 -25.54 2.07 5.21
N VAL A 163 -25.02 1.20 6.07
CA VAL A 163 -25.73 0.73 7.27
C VAL A 163 -25.44 1.61 8.49
N GLY A 164 -24.20 2.02 8.68
CA GLY A 164 -23.78 2.69 9.91
C GLY A 164 -22.82 3.87 9.72
N GLY A 165 -22.73 4.42 8.50
CA GLY A 165 -21.86 5.55 8.19
C GLY A 165 -20.37 5.22 8.34
N TRP A 166 -19.54 6.25 8.40
CA TRP A 166 -18.09 6.10 8.44
C TRP A 166 -17.57 5.35 9.68
N ARG A 167 -18.22 5.52 10.83
CA ARG A 167 -17.83 4.83 12.08
C ARG A 167 -18.00 3.32 12.00
N ALA A 168 -19.00 2.82 11.28
CA ALA A 168 -19.22 1.39 11.12
C ALA A 168 -18.04 0.69 10.43
N ILE A 169 -17.33 1.39 9.54
CA ILE A 169 -16.09 0.89 8.91
C ILE A 169 -15.03 0.65 9.98
N PHE A 170 -14.80 1.60 10.87
CA PHE A 170 -13.81 1.45 11.95
C PHE A 170 -14.23 0.36 12.96
N TRP A 171 -15.53 0.20 13.26
CA TRP A 171 -16.02 -0.94 14.05
C TRP A 171 -15.74 -2.28 13.37
N SER A 172 -15.91 -2.39 12.06
CA SER A 172 -15.55 -3.62 11.33
C SER A 172 -14.03 -3.91 11.37
N LEU A 173 -13.19 -2.88 11.33
CA LEU A 173 -11.74 -3.01 11.50
C LEU A 173 -11.36 -3.47 12.92
N ILE A 174 -12.12 -3.07 13.96
CA ILE A 174 -11.96 -3.60 15.32
C ILE A 174 -12.24 -5.09 15.36
N VAL A 175 -13.35 -5.54 14.77
CA VAL A 175 -13.69 -6.97 14.72
C VAL A 175 -12.60 -7.76 14.00
N LEU A 176 -12.14 -7.26 12.85
CA LEU A 176 -11.07 -7.91 12.09
C LEU A 176 -9.76 -7.96 12.91
N SER A 177 -9.34 -6.86 13.51
CA SER A 177 -8.10 -6.81 14.28
C SER A 177 -8.16 -7.62 15.56
N ALA A 178 -9.31 -7.69 16.23
CA ALA A 178 -9.52 -8.57 17.38
C ALA A 178 -9.38 -10.05 16.98
N ALA A 179 -9.96 -10.45 15.84
CA ALA A 179 -9.79 -11.80 15.31
C ALA A 179 -8.31 -12.11 14.99
N LEU A 180 -7.58 -11.14 14.40
CA LEU A 180 -6.16 -11.28 14.13
C LEU A 180 -5.32 -11.31 15.41
N LEU A 181 -5.67 -10.54 16.43
CA LEU A 181 -5.02 -10.58 17.74
C LEU A 181 -5.21 -11.96 18.41
N ILE A 182 -6.43 -12.49 18.40
CA ILE A 182 -6.71 -13.85 18.91
C ILE A 182 -5.90 -14.88 18.13
N GLY A 183 -5.83 -14.75 16.79
CA GLY A 183 -4.99 -15.60 15.95
C GLY A 183 -3.50 -15.53 16.33
N ALA A 184 -2.97 -14.33 16.61
CA ALA A 184 -1.60 -14.12 17.06
C ALA A 184 -1.30 -14.84 18.38
N THR A 185 -2.23 -14.81 19.34
CA THR A 185 -2.03 -15.51 20.63
C THR A 185 -1.97 -17.02 20.47
N ARG A 186 -2.67 -17.59 19.47
CA ARG A 186 -2.69 -19.02 19.18
C ARG A 186 -1.50 -19.50 18.34
N MET A 187 -0.69 -18.59 17.81
CA MET A 187 0.54 -18.95 17.10
C MET A 187 1.58 -19.50 18.08
N ASP A 188 2.30 -20.56 17.66
CA ASP A 188 3.40 -21.10 18.44
C ASP A 188 4.62 -20.18 18.42
N GLU A 189 5.17 -19.93 19.59
CA GLU A 189 6.38 -19.12 19.78
C GLU A 189 7.63 -19.80 19.22
N ASN A 190 7.62 -21.14 19.14
CA ASN A 190 8.76 -21.98 18.70
C ASN A 190 9.12 -21.84 17.20
N LEU A 191 8.35 -21.10 16.41
CA LEU A 191 8.61 -20.90 14.98
C LEU A 191 9.74 -19.92 14.70
N SER A 192 10.18 -19.16 15.70
CA SER A 192 11.12 -18.02 15.52
C SER A 192 12.49 -18.22 16.18
N PHE A 193 12.63 -19.15 17.14
CA PHE A 193 13.84 -19.22 17.96
C PHE A 193 15.03 -19.96 17.33
N LYS A 194 14.85 -20.73 16.27
CA LYS A 194 15.95 -21.51 15.67
C LYS A 194 17.04 -20.65 14.98
N ASN A 195 16.71 -19.41 14.61
CA ASN A 195 17.64 -18.51 13.91
C ASN A 195 18.07 -17.28 14.72
N LEU A 196 17.65 -17.18 16.00
CA LEU A 196 17.98 -16.00 16.85
C LEU A 196 19.49 -15.83 17.07
N SER A 197 20.28 -16.91 16.98
CA SER A 197 21.74 -16.84 17.12
C SER A 197 22.43 -16.07 15.97
N ILE A 198 21.84 -16.09 14.78
CA ILE A 198 22.37 -15.39 13.59
C ILE A 198 21.99 -13.90 13.67
N TYR A 199 20.79 -13.58 14.17
CA TYR A 199 20.28 -12.19 14.25
C TYR A 199 20.72 -11.42 15.51
N LYS A 200 21.19 -12.08 16.58
CA LYS A 200 21.78 -11.41 17.74
C LYS A 200 22.99 -10.52 17.41
N SER A 201 23.58 -10.73 16.25
CA SER A 201 24.74 -9.93 15.75
C SER A 201 24.33 -8.74 14.87
N SER A 202 23.04 -8.52 14.58
CA SER A 202 22.61 -7.37 13.75
C SER A 202 22.62 -6.09 14.58
N SER A 203 23.81 -5.59 14.84
CA SER A 203 24.03 -4.23 15.36
C SER A 203 23.35 -3.21 14.45
N LEU A 204 22.80 -2.12 15.00
CA LEU A 204 22.31 -0.96 14.24
C LEU A 204 23.26 -0.55 13.11
N LYS A 205 24.59 -0.74 13.31
CA LYS A 205 25.64 -0.51 12.29
C LYS A 205 25.51 -1.42 11.06
N VAL A 206 25.02 -2.65 11.20
CA VAL A 206 24.82 -3.57 10.07
C VAL A 206 23.59 -3.16 9.26
N ILE A 207 22.53 -2.72 9.94
CA ILE A 207 21.32 -2.23 9.29
C ILE A 207 21.59 -0.92 8.56
N THR A 208 22.25 0.05 9.22
CA THR A 208 22.61 1.33 8.59
C THR A 208 23.62 1.17 7.47
N GLY A 209 24.59 0.26 7.60
CA GLY A 209 25.51 -0.10 6.53
C GLY A 209 24.81 -0.75 5.33
N GLY A 210 23.86 -1.64 5.59
CA GLY A 210 23.00 -2.24 4.55
C GLY A 210 22.17 -1.20 3.81
N ILE A 211 21.55 -0.25 4.52
CA ILE A 211 20.80 0.87 3.94
C ILE A 211 21.70 1.72 3.06
N TYR A 212 22.87 2.11 3.56
CA TYR A 212 23.84 2.92 2.80
C TYR A 212 24.30 2.22 1.52
N ASN A 213 24.67 0.95 1.59
CA ASN A 213 25.12 0.15 0.44
C ASN A 213 24.03 0.03 -0.63
N ILE A 214 22.78 -0.21 -0.23
CA ILE A 214 21.65 -0.32 -1.16
C ILE A 214 21.34 1.05 -1.80
N LEU A 215 21.28 2.13 -1.02
CA LEU A 215 21.02 3.47 -1.54
C LEU A 215 22.16 3.99 -2.42
N SER A 216 23.39 3.52 -2.23
CA SER A 216 24.53 3.81 -3.10
C SER A 216 24.46 3.05 -4.43
N ASN A 217 23.64 2.01 -4.55
CA ASN A 217 23.42 1.33 -5.81
C ASN A 217 22.52 2.17 -6.72
N ARG A 218 23.13 2.85 -7.70
CA ARG A 218 22.44 3.75 -8.64
C ARG A 218 21.27 3.07 -9.36
N ARG A 219 21.41 1.78 -9.73
CA ARG A 219 20.31 1.05 -10.40
C ARG A 219 19.13 0.86 -9.48
N PHE A 220 19.38 0.40 -8.25
CA PHE A 220 18.35 0.25 -7.23
C PHE A 220 17.63 1.58 -7.00
N LEU A 221 18.37 2.65 -6.76
CA LEU A 221 17.82 3.97 -6.49
C LEU A 221 16.90 4.45 -7.63
N LEU A 222 17.34 4.32 -8.89
CA LEU A 222 16.53 4.74 -10.04
C LEU A 222 15.26 3.94 -10.18
N TYR A 223 15.27 2.62 -9.95
CA TYR A 223 14.05 1.81 -9.98
C TYR A 223 13.11 2.14 -8.82
N VAL A 224 13.63 2.37 -7.61
CA VAL A 224 12.83 2.79 -6.46
C VAL A 224 12.20 4.16 -6.68
N LEU A 225 12.93 5.13 -7.23
CA LEU A 225 12.38 6.44 -7.56
C LEU A 225 11.33 6.36 -8.68
N THR A 226 11.56 5.54 -9.70
CA THR A 226 10.57 5.27 -10.76
C THR A 226 9.29 4.67 -10.17
N TYR A 227 9.41 3.68 -9.28
CA TYR A 227 8.29 3.10 -8.53
C TYR A 227 7.57 4.16 -7.69
N MET A 228 8.30 4.91 -6.88
CA MET A 228 7.78 5.94 -5.98
C MET A 228 6.96 6.99 -6.72
N PHE A 229 7.53 7.57 -7.78
CA PHE A 229 6.84 8.61 -8.54
C PHE A 229 5.66 8.07 -9.34
N SER A 230 5.75 6.86 -9.91
CA SER A 230 4.58 6.23 -10.55
C SER A 230 3.44 5.98 -9.56
N MET A 231 3.76 5.56 -8.32
CA MET A 231 2.77 5.45 -7.24
C MET A 231 2.14 6.79 -6.86
N GLY A 232 2.82 7.91 -7.09
CA GLY A 232 2.26 9.25 -6.90
C GLY A 232 0.97 9.47 -7.70
N VAL A 233 0.89 8.94 -8.92
CA VAL A 233 -0.34 9.00 -9.73
C VAL A 233 -1.47 8.19 -9.06
N LEU A 234 -1.17 6.99 -8.56
CA LEU A 234 -2.14 6.18 -7.81
C LEU A 234 -2.65 6.91 -6.56
N PHE A 235 -1.74 7.42 -5.74
CA PHE A 235 -2.12 8.10 -4.50
C PHE A 235 -2.87 9.42 -4.76
N THR A 236 -2.58 10.11 -5.86
CA THR A 236 -3.38 11.25 -6.32
C THR A 236 -4.81 10.81 -6.61
N ASN A 237 -5.00 9.71 -7.34
CA ASN A 237 -6.34 9.17 -7.60
C ASN A 237 -7.05 8.75 -6.31
N ILE A 238 -6.37 8.06 -5.40
CA ILE A 238 -6.96 7.64 -4.10
C ILE A 238 -7.46 8.87 -3.32
N ALA A 239 -6.70 9.97 -3.34
CA ALA A 239 -7.07 11.17 -2.60
C ALA A 239 -8.16 12.00 -3.28
N SER A 240 -8.13 12.14 -4.61
CA SER A 240 -9.05 13.02 -5.34
C SER A 240 -10.37 12.35 -5.75
N ALA A 241 -10.33 11.07 -6.11
CA ALA A 241 -11.50 10.37 -6.66
C ALA A 241 -12.76 10.42 -5.79
N PRO A 242 -12.71 10.22 -4.45
CA PRO A 242 -13.93 10.26 -3.64
C PRO A 242 -14.64 11.62 -3.71
N PHE A 243 -13.90 12.71 -3.75
CA PHE A 243 -14.46 14.05 -3.84
C PHE A 243 -14.92 14.37 -5.26
N LEU A 244 -14.12 14.08 -6.30
CA LEU A 244 -14.53 14.30 -7.68
C LEU A 244 -15.75 13.47 -8.05
N MET A 245 -15.76 12.18 -7.71
CA MET A 245 -16.85 11.30 -8.10
C MET A 245 -18.14 11.54 -7.29
N GLN A 246 -18.05 11.80 -6.00
CA GLN A 246 -19.25 11.96 -5.16
C GLN A 246 -19.75 13.40 -5.13
N GLU A 247 -18.88 14.40 -4.88
CA GLU A 247 -19.33 15.80 -4.74
C GLU A 247 -19.56 16.48 -6.10
N HIS A 248 -18.66 16.26 -7.08
CA HIS A 248 -18.79 16.92 -8.38
C HIS A 248 -19.68 16.14 -9.35
N TYR A 249 -19.47 14.82 -9.49
CA TYR A 249 -20.27 14.00 -10.42
C TYR A 249 -21.52 13.39 -9.79
N GLY A 250 -21.75 13.56 -8.48
CA GLY A 250 -22.97 13.14 -7.79
C GLY A 250 -23.13 11.63 -7.62
N LEU A 251 -22.04 10.84 -7.69
CA LEU A 251 -22.13 9.41 -7.45
C LEU A 251 -22.42 9.14 -5.97
N SER A 252 -23.29 8.15 -5.70
CA SER A 252 -23.43 7.67 -4.33
C SER A 252 -22.15 6.97 -3.85
N THR A 253 -21.96 6.89 -2.54
CA THR A 253 -20.82 6.22 -1.92
C THR A 253 -20.64 4.78 -2.42
N LEU A 254 -21.74 4.07 -2.66
CA LEU A 254 -21.70 2.70 -3.18
C LEU A 254 -21.26 2.66 -4.66
N HIS A 255 -21.82 3.54 -5.52
CA HIS A 255 -21.41 3.61 -6.92
C HIS A 255 -19.94 3.99 -7.05
N PHE A 256 -19.49 4.99 -6.27
CA PHE A 256 -18.08 5.32 -6.17
C PHE A 256 -17.23 4.09 -5.80
N SER A 257 -17.62 3.35 -4.75
CA SER A 257 -16.88 2.19 -4.26
C SER A 257 -16.72 1.09 -5.31
N ILE A 258 -17.76 0.84 -6.10
CA ILE A 258 -17.75 -0.15 -7.19
C ILE A 258 -16.79 0.31 -8.30
N VAL A 259 -16.91 1.55 -8.76
CA VAL A 259 -16.05 2.11 -9.81
C VAL A 259 -14.59 2.12 -9.37
N PHE A 260 -14.32 2.58 -8.16
CA PHE A 260 -12.99 2.63 -7.59
C PHE A 260 -12.38 1.23 -7.40
N GLY A 261 -13.18 0.26 -6.95
CA GLY A 261 -12.78 -1.15 -6.90
C GLY A 261 -12.48 -1.74 -8.30
N PHE A 262 -13.22 -1.31 -9.32
CA PHE A 262 -12.95 -1.69 -10.71
C PHE A 262 -11.61 -1.14 -11.19
N ASN A 263 -11.28 0.11 -10.82
CA ASN A 263 -9.97 0.70 -11.10
C ASN A 263 -8.82 -0.09 -10.47
N ALA A 264 -9.02 -0.67 -9.29
CA ALA A 264 -8.02 -1.53 -8.66
C ALA A 264 -7.73 -2.82 -9.46
N LEU A 265 -8.66 -3.34 -10.27
CA LEU A 265 -8.42 -4.50 -11.14
C LEU A 265 -7.35 -4.21 -12.21
N THR A 266 -7.14 -2.95 -12.57
CA THR A 266 -6.11 -2.58 -13.54
C THR A 266 -4.72 -3.06 -13.13
N PHE A 267 -4.42 -3.11 -11.82
CA PHE A 267 -3.15 -3.65 -11.33
C PHE A 267 -3.01 -5.16 -11.58
N ALA A 268 -4.09 -5.92 -11.44
CA ALA A 268 -4.07 -7.35 -11.78
C ALA A 268 -3.88 -7.56 -13.29
N ILE A 269 -4.56 -6.76 -14.11
CA ILE A 269 -4.41 -6.78 -15.57
C ILE A 269 -2.97 -6.38 -15.96
N ALA A 270 -2.43 -5.33 -15.34
CA ALA A 270 -1.07 -4.87 -15.55
C ALA A 270 -0.04 -5.97 -15.25
N ALA A 271 -0.18 -6.64 -14.10
CA ALA A 271 0.70 -7.74 -13.71
C ALA A 271 0.65 -8.89 -14.73
N ALA A 272 -0.53 -9.21 -15.29
CA ALA A 272 -0.71 -10.22 -16.31
C ALA A 272 -0.14 -9.81 -17.69
N LEU A 273 0.04 -8.50 -17.92
CA LEU A 273 0.65 -7.97 -19.15
C LEU A 273 2.18 -7.96 -19.12
N ILE A 274 2.81 -7.90 -17.94
CA ILE A 274 4.29 -7.83 -17.81
C ILE A 274 5.02 -8.93 -18.61
N PRO A 275 4.62 -10.21 -18.58
CA PRO A 275 5.30 -11.26 -19.33
C PRO A 275 5.25 -11.11 -20.86
N ARG A 276 4.39 -10.22 -21.39
CA ARG A 276 4.32 -9.92 -22.84
C ARG A 276 5.43 -8.98 -23.31
N PHE A 277 6.10 -8.29 -22.39
CA PHE A 277 7.25 -7.46 -22.71
C PHE A 277 8.52 -8.30 -22.79
N LYS A 278 9.50 -7.85 -23.59
CA LYS A 278 10.78 -8.53 -23.75
C LYS A 278 11.53 -8.68 -22.41
N ASP A 279 11.49 -7.64 -21.61
CA ASP A 279 12.10 -7.55 -20.28
C ASP A 279 11.40 -6.45 -19.45
N ASN A 280 11.70 -6.40 -18.16
CA ASN A 280 11.13 -5.39 -17.26
C ASN A 280 11.52 -3.96 -17.67
N ASP A 281 12.71 -3.75 -18.20
CA ASP A 281 13.16 -2.43 -18.67
C ASP A 281 12.35 -1.96 -19.89
N ALA A 282 11.95 -2.88 -20.77
CA ALA A 282 11.06 -2.56 -21.90
C ALA A 282 9.66 -2.17 -21.38
N ALA A 283 9.12 -2.89 -20.38
CA ALA A 283 7.86 -2.56 -19.75
C ALA A 283 7.91 -1.18 -19.07
N ILE A 284 8.98 -0.91 -18.30
CA ILE A 284 9.20 0.39 -17.65
C ILE A 284 9.27 1.52 -18.67
N ARG A 285 10.04 1.37 -19.75
CA ARG A 285 10.15 2.39 -20.79
C ARG A 285 8.81 2.67 -21.45
N PHE A 286 8.17 1.63 -21.98
CA PHE A 286 6.86 1.77 -22.62
C PHE A 286 5.85 2.43 -21.69
N GLY A 287 5.72 1.88 -20.48
CA GLY A 287 4.78 2.39 -19.48
C GLY A 287 5.06 3.83 -19.07
N THR A 288 6.34 4.22 -18.92
CA THR A 288 6.70 5.59 -18.54
C THR A 288 6.39 6.62 -19.60
N PHE A 289 6.69 6.34 -20.89
CA PHE A 289 6.31 7.25 -21.98
C PHE A 289 4.79 7.33 -22.15
N ALA A 290 4.09 6.20 -22.04
CA ALA A 290 2.63 6.19 -22.04
C ALA A 290 2.05 6.97 -20.85
N LEU A 291 2.61 6.78 -19.63
CA LEU A 291 2.19 7.49 -18.43
C LEU A 291 2.33 9.00 -18.62
N ALA A 292 3.46 9.48 -19.12
CA ALA A 292 3.68 10.90 -19.37
C ALA A 292 2.67 11.46 -20.40
N GLY A 293 2.47 10.79 -21.53
CA GLY A 293 1.52 11.22 -22.55
C GLY A 293 0.06 11.25 -22.06
N PHE A 294 -0.39 10.17 -21.39
CA PHE A 294 -1.76 10.13 -20.86
C PHE A 294 -1.94 11.06 -19.65
N SER A 295 -0.91 11.34 -18.84
CA SER A 295 -1.00 12.34 -17.76
C SER A 295 -1.16 13.75 -18.30
N VAL A 296 -0.47 14.09 -19.40
CA VAL A 296 -0.68 15.38 -20.11
C VAL A 296 -2.11 15.47 -20.62
N LEU A 297 -2.57 14.45 -21.34
CA LEU A 297 -3.94 14.42 -21.86
C LEU A 297 -4.97 14.55 -20.74
N THR A 298 -4.78 13.78 -19.65
CA THR A 298 -5.69 13.83 -18.49
C THR A 298 -5.68 15.20 -17.82
N ALA A 299 -4.52 15.81 -17.62
CA ALA A 299 -4.42 17.14 -17.01
C ALA A 299 -5.12 18.22 -17.85
N VAL A 300 -4.95 18.16 -19.19
CA VAL A 300 -5.65 19.07 -20.12
C VAL A 300 -7.15 18.85 -20.05
N VAL A 301 -7.60 17.60 -20.09
CA VAL A 301 -9.04 17.27 -20.06
C VAL A 301 -9.65 17.67 -18.71
N LEU A 302 -8.97 17.45 -17.59
CA LEU A 302 -9.44 17.84 -16.25
C LEU A 302 -9.58 19.37 -16.12
N PHE A 303 -8.72 20.16 -16.77
CA PHE A 303 -8.83 21.62 -16.76
C PHE A 303 -10.19 22.11 -17.30
N PHE A 304 -10.78 21.39 -18.26
CA PHE A 304 -12.10 21.69 -18.82
C PHE A 304 -13.28 21.09 -18.02
N LYS A 305 -13.02 20.46 -16.87
CA LYS A 305 -14.03 19.80 -16.02
C LYS A 305 -14.95 18.88 -16.84
N PRO A 306 -14.42 17.78 -17.38
CA PRO A 306 -15.12 16.90 -18.34
C PRO A 306 -16.31 16.21 -17.67
N GLY A 307 -17.21 15.61 -18.47
CA GLY A 307 -18.21 14.68 -17.96
C GLY A 307 -17.57 13.41 -17.36
N PHE A 308 -18.29 12.75 -16.46
CA PHE A 308 -17.81 11.59 -15.69
C PHE A 308 -17.11 10.51 -16.52
N TRP A 309 -17.67 10.11 -17.66
CA TRP A 309 -17.13 9.02 -18.48
C TRP A 309 -15.76 9.35 -19.09
N TRP A 310 -15.52 10.60 -19.47
CA TRP A 310 -14.20 11.03 -19.96
C TRP A 310 -13.15 11.00 -18.84
N TYR A 311 -13.53 11.45 -17.64
CA TYR A 311 -12.69 11.35 -16.46
C TYR A 311 -12.33 9.88 -16.17
N GLU A 312 -13.34 9.01 -16.10
CA GLU A 312 -13.18 7.63 -15.67
C GLU A 312 -12.34 6.80 -16.68
N ILE A 313 -12.57 6.95 -17.98
CA ILE A 313 -11.78 6.25 -19.01
C ILE A 313 -10.31 6.65 -18.91
N LEU A 314 -10.00 7.92 -18.74
CA LEU A 314 -8.61 8.39 -18.63
C LEU A 314 -7.95 7.89 -17.35
N VAL A 315 -8.65 7.92 -16.24
CA VAL A 315 -8.16 7.39 -14.96
C VAL A 315 -7.93 5.89 -15.04
N PHE A 316 -8.85 5.13 -15.63
CA PHE A 316 -8.70 3.69 -15.82
C PHE A 316 -7.45 3.33 -16.64
N ILE A 317 -7.20 4.06 -17.73
CA ILE A 317 -5.99 3.89 -18.54
C ILE A 317 -4.74 4.26 -17.75
N LEU A 318 -4.77 5.37 -17.00
CA LEU A 318 -3.65 5.77 -16.15
C LEU A 318 -3.34 4.72 -15.08
N MET A 319 -4.35 4.16 -14.41
CA MET A 319 -4.17 3.13 -13.39
C MET A 319 -3.56 1.86 -13.98
N LEU A 320 -3.97 1.45 -15.18
CA LEU A 320 -3.38 0.33 -15.92
C LEU A 320 -1.88 0.57 -16.20
N ILE A 321 -1.55 1.76 -16.71
CA ILE A 321 -0.16 2.13 -17.03
C ILE A 321 0.69 2.21 -15.75
N VAL A 322 0.17 2.83 -14.68
CA VAL A 322 0.82 2.84 -13.36
C VAL A 322 1.09 1.42 -12.86
N GLY A 323 0.13 0.52 -13.01
CA GLY A 323 0.30 -0.90 -12.65
C GLY A 323 1.46 -1.56 -13.39
N ILE A 324 1.64 -1.29 -14.70
CA ILE A 324 2.76 -1.80 -15.49
C ILE A 324 4.09 -1.24 -14.96
N VAL A 325 4.20 0.10 -14.85
CA VAL A 325 5.44 0.77 -14.42
C VAL A 325 5.83 0.33 -13.02
N SER A 326 4.90 0.38 -12.08
CA SER A 326 5.17 0.06 -10.68
C SER A 326 5.55 -1.39 -10.46
N THR A 327 4.84 -2.34 -11.10
CA THR A 327 5.15 -3.77 -10.97
C THR A 327 6.54 -4.08 -11.54
N ALA A 328 6.83 -3.61 -12.75
CA ALA A 328 8.12 -3.85 -13.39
C ALA A 328 9.28 -3.18 -12.62
N SER A 329 9.08 -1.95 -12.13
CA SER A 329 10.09 -1.22 -11.33
C SER A 329 10.33 -1.88 -9.97
N ASN A 330 9.27 -2.37 -9.31
CA ASN A 330 9.39 -3.10 -8.05
C ASN A 330 10.25 -4.36 -8.22
N VAL A 331 9.96 -5.18 -9.24
CA VAL A 331 10.73 -6.40 -9.54
C VAL A 331 12.20 -6.06 -9.84
N SER A 332 12.44 -5.04 -10.66
CA SER A 332 13.81 -4.62 -11.04
C SER A 332 14.59 -4.04 -9.85
N ALA A 333 13.92 -3.30 -8.96
CA ALA A 333 14.51 -2.81 -7.72
C ALA A 333 14.90 -3.97 -6.81
N MET A 334 14.00 -4.92 -6.58
CA MET A 334 14.28 -6.11 -5.76
C MET A 334 15.42 -6.95 -6.32
N ASP A 335 15.50 -7.10 -7.64
CA ASP A 335 16.59 -7.82 -8.29
C ASP A 335 17.94 -7.10 -8.12
N SER A 336 17.95 -5.77 -8.25
CA SER A 336 19.13 -4.93 -8.04
C SER A 336 19.62 -4.86 -6.58
N GLY A 337 18.72 -5.10 -5.62
CA GLY A 337 18.99 -5.14 -4.17
C GLY A 337 19.10 -6.54 -3.59
N ARG A 338 19.28 -7.58 -4.42
CA ARG A 338 19.20 -9.00 -4.05
C ARG A 338 20.15 -9.39 -2.90
N ASP A 339 21.34 -8.81 -2.82
CA ASP A 339 22.34 -9.09 -1.77
C ASP A 339 21.86 -8.68 -0.36
N ASN A 340 20.91 -7.73 -0.28
CA ASN A 340 20.30 -7.24 0.94
C ASN A 340 18.77 -7.17 0.79
N ALA A 341 18.15 -8.24 0.30
CA ALA A 341 16.73 -8.26 -0.11
C ALA A 341 15.76 -7.80 0.99
N GLY A 342 16.04 -8.08 2.27
CA GLY A 342 15.23 -7.62 3.39
C GLY A 342 15.22 -6.09 3.53
N VAL A 343 16.40 -5.45 3.46
CA VAL A 343 16.55 -3.99 3.50
C VAL A 343 15.96 -3.35 2.24
N ALA A 344 16.18 -3.96 1.07
CA ALA A 344 15.62 -3.49 -0.20
C ALA A 344 14.09 -3.47 -0.18
N SER A 345 13.46 -4.55 0.31
CA SER A 345 12.00 -4.64 0.44
C SER A 345 11.43 -3.62 1.43
N ALA A 346 12.09 -3.44 2.59
CA ALA A 346 11.66 -2.47 3.60
C ALA A 346 11.75 -1.03 3.07
N LEU A 347 12.85 -0.67 2.41
CA LEU A 347 13.05 0.65 1.81
C LEU A 347 12.04 0.92 0.70
N LEU A 348 11.79 -0.06 -0.17
CA LEU A 348 10.85 0.07 -1.28
C LEU A 348 9.43 0.34 -0.76
N GLY A 349 8.98 -0.42 0.25
CA GLY A 349 7.70 -0.19 0.88
C GLY A 349 7.63 1.14 1.63
N ALA A 350 8.64 1.47 2.45
CA ALA A 350 8.67 2.70 3.22
C ALA A 350 8.69 3.96 2.33
N ILE A 351 9.54 3.98 1.29
CA ILE A 351 9.64 5.10 0.35
C ILE A 351 8.33 5.28 -0.43
N GLY A 352 7.72 4.18 -0.91
CA GLY A 352 6.45 4.21 -1.61
C GLY A 352 5.33 4.81 -0.76
N TYR A 353 5.15 4.34 0.47
CA TYR A 353 4.10 4.86 1.37
C TYR A 353 4.42 6.26 1.91
N ALA A 354 5.69 6.59 2.18
CA ALA A 354 6.06 7.93 2.61
C ALA A 354 5.72 8.99 1.55
N PHE A 355 6.03 8.71 0.28
CA PHE A 355 5.65 9.58 -0.83
C PHE A 355 4.12 9.62 -1.01
N GLY A 356 3.47 8.46 -0.92
CA GLY A 356 2.01 8.36 -0.92
C GLY A 356 1.36 9.19 0.17
N GLY A 357 2.02 9.39 1.31
CA GLY A 357 1.54 10.25 2.38
C GLY A 357 1.63 11.76 2.07
N ILE A 358 2.56 12.19 1.21
CA ILE A 358 2.70 13.61 0.83
C ILE A 358 1.57 14.04 -0.12
N VAL A 359 1.21 13.18 -1.07
CA VAL A 359 0.30 13.49 -2.17
C VAL A 359 -1.11 13.91 -1.70
N PRO A 360 -1.78 13.19 -0.78
CA PRO A 360 -3.13 13.57 -0.34
C PRO A 360 -3.17 14.96 0.31
N ALA A 361 -2.13 15.32 1.06
CA ALA A 361 -2.05 16.65 1.68
C ALA A 361 -2.08 17.78 0.64
N ILE A 362 -1.49 17.57 -0.54
CA ILE A 362 -1.43 18.57 -1.61
C ILE A 362 -2.74 18.61 -2.40
N VAL A 363 -3.37 17.45 -2.65
CA VAL A 363 -4.63 17.36 -3.43
C VAL A 363 -5.71 18.29 -2.89
N GLY A 364 -5.85 18.40 -1.57
CA GLY A 364 -6.88 19.21 -0.93
C GLY A 364 -6.57 20.72 -0.82
N MET A 365 -5.46 21.22 -1.39
CA MET A 365 -5.03 22.60 -1.20
C MET A 365 -5.61 23.60 -2.22
N GLY A 366 -6.33 23.15 -3.25
CA GLY A 366 -6.84 24.01 -4.32
C GLY A 366 -8.05 23.44 -5.03
N ASP A 367 -8.31 23.95 -6.26
CA ASP A 367 -9.33 23.33 -7.13
C ASP A 367 -8.95 21.86 -7.40
N MET A 368 -9.86 20.95 -7.06
CA MET A 368 -9.60 19.52 -7.07
C MET A 368 -9.20 19.01 -8.48
N PHE A 369 -9.78 19.55 -9.55
CA PHE A 369 -9.44 19.17 -10.92
C PHE A 369 -8.03 19.61 -11.29
N ILE A 370 -7.69 20.87 -10.96
CA ILE A 370 -6.39 21.45 -11.29
C ILE A 370 -5.28 20.75 -10.49
N THR A 371 -5.48 20.58 -9.18
CA THR A 371 -4.47 19.93 -8.33
C THR A 371 -4.26 18.47 -8.70
N THR A 372 -5.34 17.74 -9.02
CA THR A 372 -5.26 16.35 -9.50
C THR A 372 -4.49 16.25 -10.81
N GLY A 373 -4.83 17.07 -11.79
CA GLY A 373 -4.14 17.11 -13.08
C GLY A 373 -2.66 17.48 -12.96
N ALA A 374 -2.35 18.49 -12.12
CA ALA A 374 -0.98 18.92 -11.86
C ALA A 374 -0.14 17.80 -11.19
N LEU A 375 -0.72 17.10 -10.21
CA LEU A 375 -0.03 16.01 -9.53
C LEU A 375 0.17 14.78 -10.44
N PHE A 376 -0.78 14.45 -11.30
CA PHE A 376 -0.59 13.43 -12.33
C PHE A 376 0.58 13.78 -13.24
N LEU A 377 0.62 15.03 -13.72
CA LEU A 377 1.72 15.56 -14.54
C LEU A 377 3.06 15.53 -13.82
N CYS A 378 3.15 16.12 -12.64
CA CYS A 378 4.41 16.17 -11.88
C CYS A 378 4.95 14.76 -11.59
N SER A 379 4.09 13.87 -11.11
CA SER A 379 4.48 12.49 -10.79
C SER A 379 4.96 11.72 -12.03
N SER A 380 4.27 11.87 -13.17
CA SER A 380 4.66 11.22 -14.42
C SER A 380 5.94 11.79 -15.02
N LEU A 381 6.16 13.12 -14.93
CA LEU A 381 7.39 13.76 -15.40
C LEU A 381 8.60 13.34 -14.57
N PHE A 382 8.48 13.28 -13.23
CA PHE A 382 9.56 12.76 -12.39
C PHE A 382 9.85 11.29 -12.69
N THR A 383 8.83 10.47 -12.94
CA THR A 383 9.00 9.08 -13.40
C THR A 383 9.79 9.04 -14.70
N LEU A 384 9.45 9.89 -15.67
CA LEU A 384 10.13 9.99 -16.96
C LEU A 384 11.60 10.41 -16.80
N ILE A 385 11.88 11.40 -15.97
CA ILE A 385 13.24 11.86 -15.69
C ILE A 385 14.09 10.71 -15.15
N CYS A 386 13.58 9.94 -14.18
CA CYS A 386 14.30 8.79 -13.62
C CYS A 386 14.65 7.75 -14.70
N VAL A 387 13.73 7.45 -15.60
CA VAL A 387 13.95 6.49 -16.68
C VAL A 387 14.93 7.02 -17.70
N LEU A 388 14.86 8.30 -18.09
CA LEU A 388 15.82 8.92 -19.01
C LEU A 388 17.25 8.92 -18.44
N ILE A 389 17.42 9.20 -17.15
CA ILE A 389 18.72 9.10 -16.46
C ILE A 389 19.24 7.66 -16.49
N SER A 390 18.35 6.68 -16.30
CA SER A 390 18.73 5.25 -16.39
C SER A 390 19.22 4.87 -17.80
N LEU A 391 18.56 5.39 -18.83
CA LEU A 391 18.93 5.13 -20.24
C LEU A 391 20.23 5.80 -20.63
N ALA A 392 20.47 7.04 -20.19
CA ALA A 392 21.72 7.77 -20.45
C ALA A 392 22.93 7.05 -19.83
N GLY A 393 22.78 6.52 -18.59
CA GLY A 393 23.84 5.77 -17.92
C GLY A 393 24.17 4.42 -18.57
N LYS A 394 23.23 3.82 -19.35
CA LYS A 394 23.50 2.57 -20.11
C LYS A 394 24.26 2.81 -21.42
N LYS A 395 24.22 4.03 -21.97
CA LYS A 395 24.98 4.39 -23.20
C LYS A 395 26.42 4.74 -22.94
N SER A 396 26.77 5.09 -21.68
CA SER A 396 28.12 5.49 -21.28
C SER A 396 28.92 4.39 -20.57
N ALA A 397 28.35 3.22 -20.36
CA ALA A 397 28.97 2.00 -19.85
C ALA A 397 29.11 0.94 -20.94
#